data_2efc81e0043f481df435111e08f385bc
#
_entry.id   2efc81e0043f481df435111e08f385bc
#
_cell.length_a   1.000
_cell.length_b   1.000
_cell.length_c   1.000
_cell.angle_alpha   90.00
_cell.angle_beta   90.00
_cell.angle_gamma   90.00
#
_symmetry.space_group_name_H-M   'P 1'
#
loop_
_entity.id
_entity.type
_entity.pdbx_description
1 polymer ?
#
loop_
_entity_poly.entity_id
_entity_poly.type
_entity_poly.pdbx_seq_one_letter_code
_entity_poly.pdbx_strand_id
1 'polypeptide(L)'
;MKKNALIIGIDYGRISHLTLPGCINDALNVSKMLIDAYNFREEDITLMRDDIKERETYPTKRNILSKLRNYAEKLTSHDFFWFHISSHGYHDESRASNEKDSRDERLMVYKELNDNYMQSRNIVSLYDDELNQVLQEFKCPVCLFIDTCNSGTMGDLPYNFKITETRNFDNEITLQRMRENNIK
;
A
#
# COMPACT_ATOMS: atom_id res chain seq x y z
N MET A 1 -15.69 -11.67 13.75
CA MET A 1 -15.02 -10.85 12.71
C MET A 1 -13.62 -10.55 13.21
N LYS A 2 -12.60 -11.09 12.56
CA LYS A 2 -11.20 -10.70 12.81
C LYS A 2 -10.87 -9.49 11.96
N LYS A 3 -10.02 -8.60 12.47
CA LYS A 3 -9.50 -7.46 11.74
C LYS A 3 -7.99 -7.61 11.68
N ASN A 4 -7.44 -7.71 10.48
CA ASN A 4 -5.99 -7.83 10.27
C ASN A 4 -5.48 -6.71 9.38
N ALA A 5 -4.23 -6.33 9.56
CA ALA A 5 -3.61 -5.30 8.74
C ALA A 5 -2.18 -5.66 8.32
N LEU A 6 -1.82 -5.24 7.12
CA LEU A 6 -0.45 -5.12 6.65
C LEU A 6 -0.17 -3.66 6.37
N ILE A 7 0.78 -3.09 7.09
CA ILE A 7 1.13 -1.66 7.03
C ILE A 7 2.60 -1.53 6.69
N ILE A 8 2.92 -0.73 5.67
CA ILE A 8 4.26 -0.63 5.11
C ILE A 8 4.67 0.83 5.02
N GLY A 9 5.87 1.15 5.53
CA GLY A 9 6.50 2.46 5.39
C GLY A 9 7.94 2.31 4.90
N ILE A 10 8.28 2.96 3.78
CA ILE A 10 9.61 2.87 3.16
C ILE A 10 10.18 4.27 2.99
N ASP A 11 11.13 4.65 3.84
CA ASP A 11 11.82 5.94 3.78
C ASP A 11 13.04 5.94 2.87
N TYR A 12 13.53 4.78 2.43
CA TYR A 12 14.75 4.60 1.61
C TYR A 12 15.98 5.28 2.22
N GLY A 13 16.03 5.40 3.52
CA GLY A 13 17.01 6.24 4.26
C GLY A 13 18.48 5.90 4.03
N ARG A 14 18.76 4.76 3.38
CA ARG A 14 20.11 4.31 3.02
C ARG A 14 20.49 4.55 1.57
N ILE A 15 19.57 5.06 0.77
CA ILE A 15 19.77 5.36 -0.64
C ILE A 15 19.53 6.85 -0.82
N SER A 16 20.58 7.66 -0.65
CA SER A 16 20.49 9.10 -0.48
C SER A 16 19.68 9.85 -1.56
N HIS A 17 19.70 9.38 -2.80
CA HIS A 17 18.94 10.00 -3.90
C HIS A 17 17.47 9.53 -3.98
N LEU A 18 17.09 8.53 -3.18
CA LEU A 18 15.71 8.03 -3.08
C LEU A 18 15.08 8.32 -1.72
N THR A 19 15.80 8.96 -0.78
CA THR A 19 15.30 9.21 0.56
C THR A 19 13.96 9.95 0.51
N LEU A 20 12.95 9.39 1.15
CA LEU A 20 11.60 9.93 1.25
C LEU A 20 11.17 9.90 2.73
N PRO A 21 11.61 10.88 3.56
CA PRO A 21 11.32 10.87 4.98
C PRO A 21 9.83 11.11 5.22
N GLY A 22 9.27 10.33 6.13
CA GLY A 22 7.86 10.44 6.53
C GLY A 22 7.05 9.19 6.33
N CYS A 23 7.39 8.34 5.35
CA CYS A 23 6.63 7.11 5.06
C CYS A 23 6.57 6.15 6.27
N ILE A 24 7.65 6.05 7.05
CA ILE A 24 7.65 5.27 8.28
C ILE A 24 6.71 5.88 9.33
N ASN A 25 6.73 7.23 9.48
CA ASN A 25 5.81 7.91 10.40
C ASN A 25 4.35 7.72 9.99
N ASP A 26 4.05 7.76 8.69
CA ASP A 26 2.70 7.51 8.18
C ASP A 26 2.24 6.10 8.51
N ALA A 27 3.09 5.10 8.28
CA ALA A 27 2.81 3.73 8.65
C ALA A 27 2.55 3.56 10.16
N LEU A 28 3.35 4.20 11.01
CA LEU A 28 3.17 4.19 12.46
C LEU A 28 1.87 4.88 12.89
N ASN A 29 1.54 6.02 12.30
CA ASN A 29 0.32 6.76 12.57
C ASN A 29 -0.92 5.97 12.14
N VAL A 30 -0.88 5.32 10.98
CA VAL A 30 -1.97 4.44 10.51
C VAL A 30 -2.14 3.25 11.45
N SER A 31 -1.04 2.60 11.87
CA SER A 31 -1.10 1.51 12.84
C SER A 31 -1.76 1.95 14.15
N LYS A 32 -1.32 3.08 14.69
CA LYS A 32 -1.89 3.67 15.91
C LYS A 32 -3.37 4.02 15.73
N MET A 33 -3.74 4.62 14.61
CA MET A 33 -5.15 4.94 14.31
C MET A 33 -6.03 3.68 14.28
N LEU A 34 -5.55 2.59 13.67
CA LEU A 34 -6.29 1.34 13.61
C LEU A 34 -6.53 0.73 14.99
N ILE A 35 -5.55 0.84 15.89
CA ILE A 35 -5.68 0.36 17.27
C ILE A 35 -6.64 1.26 18.05
N ASP A 36 -6.38 2.57 18.07
CA ASP A 36 -7.07 3.52 18.96
C ASP A 36 -8.54 3.76 18.54
N ALA A 37 -8.79 3.86 17.24
CA ALA A 37 -10.11 4.27 16.72
C ALA A 37 -10.93 3.12 16.11
N TYR A 38 -10.27 2.08 15.58
CA TYR A 38 -10.94 1.03 14.84
C TYR A 38 -10.90 -0.35 15.51
N ASN A 39 -10.38 -0.43 16.75
CA ASN A 39 -10.31 -1.64 17.57
C ASN A 39 -9.57 -2.81 16.87
N PHE A 40 -8.47 -2.51 16.18
CA PHE A 40 -7.52 -3.55 15.80
C PHE A 40 -6.66 -3.93 17.02
N ARG A 41 -6.30 -5.20 17.13
CA ARG A 41 -5.33 -5.62 18.13
C ARG A 41 -3.92 -5.48 17.55
N GLU A 42 -2.96 -5.10 18.36
CA GLU A 42 -1.58 -4.91 17.94
C GLU A 42 -0.99 -6.18 17.29
N GLU A 43 -1.29 -7.35 17.86
CA GLU A 43 -0.86 -8.64 17.33
C GLU A 43 -1.47 -9.03 15.97
N ASP A 44 -2.55 -8.37 15.54
CA ASP A 44 -3.20 -8.59 14.24
C ASP A 44 -2.67 -7.63 13.16
N ILE A 45 -1.71 -6.76 13.51
CA ILE A 45 -1.08 -5.81 12.60
C ILE A 45 0.34 -6.27 12.28
N THR A 46 0.62 -6.51 11.00
CA THR A 46 1.99 -6.67 10.52
C THR A 46 2.50 -5.31 10.06
N LEU A 47 3.54 -4.80 10.70
CA LEU A 47 4.23 -3.57 10.33
C LEU A 47 5.55 -3.89 9.64
N MET A 48 5.74 -3.39 8.41
CA MET A 48 6.96 -3.53 7.63
C MET A 48 7.64 -2.16 7.46
N ARG A 49 8.91 -2.06 7.84
CA ARG A 49 9.68 -0.81 7.81
C ARG A 49 11.12 -1.08 7.37
N ASP A 50 11.70 -0.16 6.61
CA ASP A 50 13.07 -0.34 6.09
C ASP A 50 14.18 0.16 7.03
N ASP A 51 13.84 0.82 8.14
CA ASP A 51 14.78 1.17 9.22
C ASP A 51 15.06 -0.01 10.16
N ILE A 52 14.20 -1.02 10.19
CA ILE A 52 14.36 -2.24 10.98
C ILE A 52 14.82 -3.39 10.08
N LYS A 53 15.99 -3.96 10.40
CA LYS A 53 16.58 -5.08 9.67
C LYS A 53 16.06 -6.44 10.16
N GLU A 54 14.75 -6.63 10.06
CA GLU A 54 14.16 -7.93 10.37
C GLU A 54 13.77 -8.65 9.08
N ARG A 55 14.30 -9.85 8.89
CA ARG A 55 14.21 -10.58 7.61
C ARG A 55 12.78 -10.79 7.13
N GLU A 56 11.87 -11.09 8.04
CA GLU A 56 10.48 -11.43 7.70
C GLU A 56 9.57 -10.22 7.50
N THR A 57 9.94 -9.09 8.10
CA THR A 57 9.18 -7.83 8.06
C THR A 57 9.88 -6.73 7.27
N TYR A 58 11.06 -7.03 6.68
CA TYR A 58 11.67 -6.10 5.76
C TYR A 58 10.84 -5.96 4.48
N PRO A 59 10.56 -4.75 3.98
CA PRO A 59 9.60 -4.49 2.90
C PRO A 59 10.17 -4.87 1.52
N THR A 60 10.51 -6.15 1.35
CA THR A 60 10.87 -6.71 0.05
C THR A 60 9.60 -7.10 -0.71
N LYS A 61 9.66 -7.02 -2.05
CA LYS A 61 8.57 -7.48 -2.92
C LYS A 61 8.09 -8.89 -2.53
N ARG A 62 9.03 -9.80 -2.31
CA ARG A 62 8.72 -11.18 -1.91
C ARG A 62 7.96 -11.24 -0.58
N ASN A 63 8.44 -10.51 0.43
CA ASN A 63 7.82 -10.53 1.76
C ASN A 63 6.42 -9.93 1.72
N ILE A 64 6.23 -8.81 1.01
CA ILE A 64 4.92 -8.16 0.84
C ILE A 64 3.93 -9.12 0.22
N LEU A 65 4.24 -9.68 -0.95
CA LEU A 65 3.34 -10.61 -1.65
C LEU A 65 3.10 -11.90 -0.83
N SER A 66 4.11 -12.42 -0.15
CA SER A 66 3.96 -13.60 0.72
C SER A 66 3.05 -13.32 1.91
N LYS A 67 3.18 -12.16 2.56
CA LYS A 67 2.30 -11.78 3.69
C LYS A 67 0.86 -11.57 3.22
N LEU A 68 0.65 -10.94 2.08
CA LEU A 68 -0.69 -10.78 1.50
C LEU A 68 -1.35 -12.13 1.23
N ARG A 69 -0.65 -13.08 0.56
CA ARG A 69 -1.18 -14.42 0.32
C ARG A 69 -1.51 -15.16 1.62
N ASN A 70 -0.62 -15.08 2.62
CA ASN A 70 -0.88 -15.69 3.92
C ASN A 70 -2.14 -15.15 4.60
N TYR A 71 -2.44 -13.86 4.44
CA TYR A 71 -3.68 -13.27 4.94
C TYR A 71 -4.89 -13.73 4.11
N ALA A 72 -4.78 -13.74 2.78
CA ALA A 72 -5.85 -14.20 1.90
C ALA A 72 -6.27 -15.65 2.18
N GLU A 73 -5.28 -16.53 2.46
CA GLU A 73 -5.55 -17.93 2.84
C GLU A 73 -6.24 -18.07 4.21
N LYS A 74 -5.87 -17.24 5.19
CA LYS A 74 -6.34 -17.36 6.58
C LYS A 74 -7.67 -16.67 6.86
N LEU A 75 -7.97 -15.59 6.12
CA LEU A 75 -9.16 -14.79 6.35
C LEU A 75 -10.37 -15.34 5.62
N THR A 76 -11.52 -15.24 6.27
CA THR A 76 -12.80 -15.69 5.76
C THR A 76 -13.68 -14.50 5.37
N SER A 77 -14.78 -14.75 4.67
CA SER A 77 -15.73 -13.69 4.26
C SER A 77 -16.34 -12.89 5.44
N HIS A 78 -16.18 -13.36 6.68
CA HIS A 78 -16.65 -12.67 7.88
C HIS A 78 -15.59 -11.78 8.53
N ASP A 79 -14.38 -11.71 7.94
CA ASP A 79 -13.26 -10.96 8.49
C ASP A 79 -13.05 -9.66 7.70
N PHE A 80 -12.05 -8.87 8.10
CA PHE A 80 -11.71 -7.60 7.45
C PHE A 80 -10.20 -7.46 7.34
N PHE A 81 -9.72 -6.96 6.21
CA PHE A 81 -8.31 -6.73 5.99
C PHE A 81 -8.02 -5.27 5.59
N TRP A 82 -6.99 -4.70 6.21
CA TRP A 82 -6.47 -3.37 5.88
C TRP A 82 -5.08 -3.50 5.28
N PHE A 83 -4.89 -2.95 4.09
CA PHE A 83 -3.58 -2.80 3.48
C PHE A 83 -3.23 -1.33 3.38
N HIS A 84 -2.05 -0.96 3.88
CA HIS A 84 -1.49 0.39 3.74
C HIS A 84 -0.05 0.30 3.30
N ILE A 85 0.34 1.18 2.36
CA ILE A 85 1.72 1.40 1.98
C ILE A 85 1.97 2.87 1.73
N SER A 86 3.03 3.41 2.37
CA SER A 86 3.60 4.73 2.08
C SER A 86 5.00 4.54 1.52
N SER A 87 5.22 4.98 0.27
CA SER A 87 6.44 4.74 -0.49
C SER A 87 6.54 5.63 -1.74
N HIS A 88 7.64 5.53 -2.50
CA HIS A 88 7.67 6.03 -3.86
C HIS A 88 6.73 5.24 -4.77
N GLY A 89 6.01 5.97 -5.63
CA GLY A 89 5.22 5.43 -6.72
C GLY A 89 5.65 6.03 -8.06
N TYR A 90 5.57 5.23 -9.12
CA TYR A 90 5.83 5.65 -10.49
C TYR A 90 4.77 5.10 -11.43
N HIS A 91 4.63 5.73 -12.59
CA HIS A 91 3.85 5.22 -13.71
C HIS A 91 4.75 5.13 -14.96
N ASP A 92 4.51 4.12 -15.78
CA ASP A 92 5.13 3.95 -17.10
C ASP A 92 4.09 4.20 -18.19
N GLU A 93 4.42 5.06 -19.16
CA GLU A 93 3.53 5.38 -20.28
C GLU A 93 3.52 4.29 -21.38
N SER A 94 4.36 3.26 -21.28
CA SER A 94 4.76 2.49 -22.48
C SER A 94 4.28 1.04 -22.53
N ARG A 95 3.60 0.48 -21.52
CA ARG A 95 3.32 -0.97 -21.49
C ARG A 95 1.87 -1.38 -21.68
N ALA A 96 0.91 -0.51 -21.47
CA ALA A 96 -0.48 -0.91 -21.45
C ALA A 96 -1.22 -0.62 -22.74
N SER A 97 -1.46 -1.64 -23.54
CA SER A 97 -2.47 -1.63 -24.60
C SER A 97 -3.89 -1.90 -24.08
N ASN A 98 -4.05 -2.25 -22.80
CA ASN A 98 -5.32 -2.75 -22.25
C ASN A 98 -5.88 -1.91 -21.09
N GLU A 99 -5.14 -0.93 -20.56
CA GLU A 99 -5.64 -0.07 -19.49
C GLU A 99 -6.39 1.16 -20.03
N LYS A 100 -7.43 1.59 -19.31
CA LYS A 100 -8.27 2.73 -19.69
C LYS A 100 -7.50 4.04 -19.77
N ASP A 101 -6.38 4.16 -19.08
CA ASP A 101 -5.52 5.35 -19.04
C ASP A 101 -4.11 5.14 -19.63
N SER A 102 -3.80 3.93 -20.14
CA SER A 102 -2.51 3.56 -20.76
C SER A 102 -1.28 3.72 -19.83
N ARG A 103 -1.45 3.54 -18.52
CA ARG A 103 -0.40 3.72 -17.52
C ARG A 103 -0.31 2.53 -16.58
N ASP A 104 0.85 1.88 -16.54
CA ASP A 104 1.19 0.87 -15.51
C ASP A 104 1.67 1.60 -14.25
N GLU A 105 0.90 1.55 -13.19
CA GLU A 105 1.31 2.07 -11.89
C GLU A 105 2.16 1.05 -11.14
N ARG A 106 3.15 1.55 -10.39
CA ARG A 106 4.08 0.69 -9.66
C ARG A 106 4.55 1.31 -8.36
N LEU A 107 4.70 0.48 -7.35
CA LEU A 107 5.31 0.81 -6.07
C LEU A 107 6.78 0.43 -6.08
N MET A 108 7.61 1.28 -5.50
CA MET A 108 9.05 1.03 -5.39
C MET A 108 9.33 0.32 -4.07
N VAL A 109 9.75 -0.93 -4.13
CA VAL A 109 10.00 -1.77 -2.95
C VAL A 109 11.40 -2.40 -3.01
N TYR A 110 11.87 -2.96 -1.91
CA TYR A 110 13.16 -3.63 -1.91
C TYR A 110 13.10 -4.99 -2.63
N LYS A 111 14.20 -5.34 -3.31
CA LYS A 111 14.40 -6.67 -3.91
C LYS A 111 14.68 -7.70 -2.83
N GLU A 112 15.62 -7.38 -1.94
CA GLU A 112 16.10 -8.26 -0.88
C GLU A 112 16.64 -7.47 0.32
N LEU A 113 16.70 -8.12 1.49
CA LEU A 113 17.44 -7.60 2.63
C LEU A 113 18.93 -7.91 2.42
N ASN A 114 19.68 -6.91 2.00
CA ASN A 114 21.11 -7.02 1.71
C ASN A 114 21.90 -5.99 2.53
N ASP A 115 23.09 -6.34 3.01
CA ASP A 115 23.95 -5.40 3.75
C ASP A 115 24.60 -4.33 2.87
N ASN A 116 24.65 -4.53 1.56
CA ASN A 116 25.09 -3.54 0.57
C ASN A 116 23.96 -2.58 0.15
N TYR A 117 23.31 -1.94 1.12
CA TYR A 117 22.09 -1.14 0.97
C TYR A 117 22.18 0.12 0.09
N MET A 118 23.39 0.56 -0.24
CA MET A 118 23.60 1.86 -0.92
C MET A 118 23.34 1.83 -2.42
N GLN A 119 22.80 0.73 -2.96
CA GLN A 119 22.61 0.63 -4.40
C GLN A 119 21.12 0.70 -4.75
N SER A 120 20.77 1.65 -5.60
CA SER A 120 19.45 1.73 -6.28
C SER A 120 19.06 0.42 -6.99
N ARG A 121 20.05 -0.44 -7.29
CA ARG A 121 19.83 -1.79 -7.85
C ARG A 121 19.05 -2.74 -6.90
N ASN A 122 18.93 -2.40 -5.62
CA ASN A 122 18.13 -3.16 -4.67
C ASN A 122 16.66 -2.72 -4.62
N ILE A 123 16.28 -1.72 -5.41
CA ILE A 123 14.89 -1.30 -5.57
C ILE A 123 14.30 -1.93 -6.82
N VAL A 124 13.10 -2.47 -6.68
CA VAL A 124 12.34 -3.11 -7.76
C VAL A 124 10.90 -2.61 -7.76
N SER A 125 10.25 -2.74 -8.89
CA SER A 125 8.84 -2.42 -9.02
C SER A 125 7.96 -3.56 -8.51
N LEU A 126 6.97 -3.21 -7.70
CA LEU A 126 5.78 -4.02 -7.47
C LEU A 126 4.67 -3.39 -8.31
N TYR A 127 4.28 -4.05 -9.38
CA TYR A 127 3.26 -3.57 -10.30
C TYR A 127 1.86 -3.78 -9.71
N ASP A 128 0.93 -2.93 -10.10
CA ASP A 128 -0.47 -2.99 -9.73
C ASP A 128 -1.12 -4.33 -10.10
N ASP A 129 -0.86 -4.88 -11.29
CA ASP A 129 -1.31 -6.21 -11.70
C ASP A 129 -0.89 -7.31 -10.72
N GLU A 130 0.36 -7.28 -10.22
CA GLU A 130 0.85 -8.26 -9.27
C GLU A 130 0.16 -8.13 -7.90
N LEU A 131 -0.10 -6.89 -7.49
CA LEU A 131 -0.82 -6.59 -6.27
C LEU A 131 -2.29 -7.03 -6.41
N ASN A 132 -2.95 -6.66 -7.52
CA ASN A 132 -4.32 -7.00 -7.82
C ASN A 132 -4.54 -8.50 -7.89
N GLN A 133 -3.63 -9.24 -8.52
CA GLN A 133 -3.71 -10.70 -8.55
C GLN A 133 -3.83 -11.30 -7.15
N VAL A 134 -3.06 -10.80 -6.18
CA VAL A 134 -3.11 -11.30 -4.81
C VAL A 134 -4.33 -10.76 -4.05
N LEU A 135 -4.74 -9.52 -4.31
CA LEU A 135 -5.93 -8.95 -3.67
C LEU A 135 -7.22 -9.68 -4.07
N GLN A 136 -7.31 -10.21 -5.29
CA GLN A 136 -8.43 -11.03 -5.74
C GLN A 136 -8.53 -12.40 -5.02
N GLU A 137 -7.48 -12.86 -4.36
CA GLU A 137 -7.50 -14.09 -3.55
C GLU A 137 -8.24 -13.89 -2.21
N PHE A 138 -8.45 -12.65 -1.76
CA PHE A 138 -9.15 -12.36 -0.51
C PHE A 138 -10.65 -12.64 -0.62
N LYS A 139 -11.18 -13.34 0.39
CA LYS A 139 -12.62 -13.63 0.54
C LYS A 139 -13.36 -12.59 1.36
N CYS A 140 -12.63 -11.77 2.11
CA CYS A 140 -13.16 -10.71 2.96
C CYS A 140 -13.07 -9.34 2.29
N PRO A 141 -13.81 -8.33 2.78
CA PRO A 141 -13.59 -6.95 2.40
C PRO A 141 -12.15 -6.51 2.68
N VAL A 142 -11.54 -5.85 1.70
CA VAL A 142 -10.20 -5.26 1.79
C VAL A 142 -10.33 -3.75 1.69
N CYS A 143 -9.75 -3.03 2.65
CA CYS A 143 -9.49 -1.60 2.53
C CYS A 143 -8.06 -1.39 2.05
N LEU A 144 -7.92 -0.72 0.91
CA LEU A 144 -6.63 -0.41 0.31
C LEU A 144 -6.35 1.08 0.47
N PHE A 145 -5.27 1.42 1.17
CA PHE A 145 -4.80 2.78 1.36
C PHE A 145 -3.36 2.92 0.88
N ILE A 146 -3.18 3.53 -0.29
CA ILE A 146 -1.88 3.70 -0.94
C ILE A 146 -1.53 5.18 -0.93
N ASP A 147 -0.44 5.51 -0.25
CA ASP A 147 0.10 6.85 -0.11
C ASP A 147 1.40 6.96 -0.93
N THR A 148 1.24 7.32 -2.18
CA THR A 148 2.35 7.48 -3.14
C THR A 148 2.06 8.61 -4.13
N CYS A 149 3.09 9.07 -4.83
CA CYS A 149 2.96 10.17 -5.79
C CYS A 149 1.98 9.89 -6.94
N ASN A 150 1.75 8.61 -7.29
CA ASN A 150 0.92 8.18 -8.41
C ASN A 150 0.10 6.95 -8.01
N SER A 151 -0.95 7.14 -7.23
CA SER A 151 -1.78 6.02 -6.72
C SER A 151 -3.22 6.05 -7.24
N GLY A 152 -3.46 6.82 -8.29
CA GLY A 152 -4.82 7.17 -8.72
C GLY A 152 -5.65 6.00 -9.21
N THR A 153 -5.04 4.99 -9.83
CA THR A 153 -5.70 3.80 -10.38
C THR A 153 -5.15 2.49 -9.82
N MET A 154 -4.14 2.58 -8.93
CA MET A 154 -3.53 1.41 -8.33
C MET A 154 -4.57 0.56 -7.58
N GLY A 155 -4.74 -0.66 -8.01
CA GLY A 155 -5.65 -1.59 -7.37
C GLY A 155 -6.94 -1.86 -8.14
N ASP A 156 -7.22 -1.20 -9.28
CA ASP A 156 -8.41 -1.40 -10.14
C ASP A 156 -9.70 -1.63 -9.34
N LEU A 157 -9.84 -0.92 -8.22
CA LEU A 157 -10.96 -1.11 -7.31
C LEU A 157 -12.24 -0.49 -7.91
N PRO A 158 -13.41 -1.14 -7.75
CA PRO A 158 -14.69 -0.62 -8.21
C PRO A 158 -15.10 0.68 -7.51
N TYR A 159 -14.45 1.00 -6.38
CA TYR A 159 -14.66 2.23 -5.61
C TYR A 159 -13.32 2.91 -5.33
N ASN A 160 -13.13 4.10 -5.88
CA ASN A 160 -11.94 4.90 -5.67
C ASN A 160 -12.31 6.26 -5.03
N PHE A 161 -11.56 6.66 -3.99
CA PHE A 161 -11.74 7.97 -3.34
C PHE A 161 -10.51 8.81 -3.65
N LYS A 162 -10.68 9.88 -4.43
CA LYS A 162 -9.64 10.90 -4.60
C LYS A 162 -9.86 12.03 -3.60
N ILE A 163 -8.83 12.30 -2.79
CA ILE A 163 -8.77 13.52 -2.01
C ILE A 163 -8.17 14.57 -2.95
N THR A 164 -9.01 15.46 -3.49
CA THR A 164 -8.51 16.62 -4.24
C THR A 164 -7.99 17.63 -3.24
N GLU A 165 -6.67 17.89 -3.26
CA GLU A 165 -6.06 18.92 -2.45
C GLU A 165 -6.74 20.27 -2.69
N THR A 166 -7.32 20.82 -1.65
CA THR A 166 -7.43 22.26 -1.51
C THR A 166 -6.26 22.73 -0.65
N ARG A 167 -5.31 23.44 -1.22
CA ARG A 167 -4.20 24.12 -0.53
C ARG A 167 -4.69 25.28 0.36
N ASN A 168 -5.74 25.07 1.11
CA ASN A 168 -6.16 25.97 2.17
C ASN A 168 -6.52 25.12 3.37
N PHE A 169 -5.77 25.32 4.43
CA PHE A 169 -6.00 24.75 5.76
C PHE A 169 -7.26 25.36 6.42
N ASP A 170 -8.36 25.34 5.72
CA ASP A 170 -9.68 25.61 6.28
C ASP A 170 -10.53 24.36 6.12
N ASN A 171 -10.51 23.59 7.15
CA ASN A 171 -11.45 22.59 7.71
C ASN A 171 -12.67 22.15 6.87
N GLU A 172 -12.52 21.82 5.58
CA GLU A 172 -13.53 21.03 4.88
C GLU A 172 -12.85 19.93 4.06
N ILE A 173 -12.83 18.74 4.62
CA ILE A 173 -12.54 17.52 3.85
C ILE A 173 -13.74 17.29 2.95
N THR A 174 -13.65 17.76 1.73
CA THR A 174 -14.67 17.47 0.71
C THR A 174 -14.42 16.07 0.16
N LEU A 175 -15.07 15.07 0.77
CA LEU A 175 -15.16 13.72 0.23
C LEU A 175 -16.06 13.75 -1.00
N GLN A 176 -15.47 13.88 -2.18
CA GLN A 176 -16.21 13.78 -3.42
C GLN A 176 -16.48 12.30 -3.71
N ARG A 177 -17.68 11.86 -3.37
CA ARG A 177 -18.19 10.52 -3.68
C ARG A 177 -18.43 10.44 -5.17
N MET A 178 -17.55 9.79 -5.94
CA MET A 178 -17.86 9.46 -7.32
C MET A 178 -18.97 8.42 -7.33
N ARG A 179 -20.19 8.87 -7.56
CA ARG A 179 -21.27 8.00 -8.01
C ARG A 179 -21.05 7.76 -9.50
N GLU A 180 -20.43 6.67 -9.87
CA GLU A 180 -20.64 6.13 -11.19
C GLU A 180 -22.07 5.60 -11.29
N ASN A 181 -22.72 6.05 -12.33
CA ASN A 181 -24.08 5.69 -12.71
C ASN A 181 -24.24 4.18 -12.79
N ASN A 182 -25.34 3.72 -12.24
CA ASN A 182 -26.00 2.42 -12.35
C ASN A 182 -26.03 1.61 -11.05
N ILE A 183 -26.89 2.07 -10.14
CA ILE A 183 -27.72 1.15 -9.39
C ILE A 183 -29.16 1.67 -9.52
N LYS A 184 -29.91 1.02 -10.40
CA LYS A 184 -31.37 1.01 -10.33
C LYS A 184 -31.80 0.05 -9.24
#